data_5dd256d44b251959e46da68cc5735d37
#
_entry.id   5dd256d44b251959e46da68cc5735d37
#
_cell.length_a   1.000
_cell.length_b   1.000
_cell.length_c   1.000
_cell.angle_alpha   90.00
_cell.angle_beta   90.00
_cell.angle_gamma   90.00
#
_symmetry.space_group_name_H-M   'P 1'
#
loop_
_entity.id
_entity.type
_entity.pdbx_description
1 polymer ?
#
loop_
_entity_poly.entity_id
_entity_poly.type
_entity_poly.pdbx_seq_one_letter_code
_entity_poly.pdbx_strand_id
1 'polypeptide(L)'
;YKRQIMGSTTDEPHAKKITDKLDEYNITWEQHAASAHKQPLKVLEILENNKNNNDIIYITIAGRSNALSGFVAANSQFPTIGCPPFSDKADMLVNIHSTLQMPSSTPVLTVIDPGNCALAVKRIFGV
;
A
#
# COMPACT_ATOMS: atom_id res chain seq x y z
N TYR A 1 12.61 2.89 6.44
CA TYR A 1 12.24 3.64 5.24
C TYR A 1 10.96 3.09 4.64
N LYS A 2 9.95 3.92 4.42
CA LYS A 2 8.62 3.49 4.01
C LYS A 2 8.27 4.04 2.65
N ARG A 3 7.66 3.21 1.83
CA ARG A 3 7.18 3.62 0.50
C ARG A 3 5.67 3.46 0.46
N GLN A 4 5.00 4.50 0.07
CA GLN A 4 3.55 4.48 -0.11
C GLN A 4 3.24 4.70 -1.59
N ILE A 5 2.44 3.83 -2.17
CA ILE A 5 2.05 3.91 -3.58
C ILE A 5 0.54 4.04 -3.68
N MET A 6 0.08 5.14 -4.27
CA MET A 6 -1.33 5.37 -4.57
C MET A 6 -1.64 4.96 -6.01
N GLY A 7 -2.75 4.27 -6.21
CA GLY A 7 -3.22 3.94 -7.55
C GLY A 7 -3.76 5.14 -8.33
N SER A 8 -4.16 6.21 -7.63
CA SER A 8 -4.72 7.42 -8.23
C SER A 8 -4.54 8.61 -7.29
N THR A 9 -4.48 9.81 -7.85
CA THR A 9 -4.43 11.05 -7.05
C THR A 9 -5.72 11.30 -6.27
N THR A 10 -6.84 10.67 -6.64
CA THR A 10 -8.09 10.75 -5.88
C THR A 10 -7.99 10.07 -4.52
N ASP A 11 -7.00 9.21 -4.32
CA ASP A 11 -6.76 8.51 -3.06
C ASP A 11 -5.92 9.33 -2.06
N GLU A 12 -5.53 10.54 -2.42
CA GLU A 12 -4.64 11.38 -1.61
C GLU A 12 -5.18 11.70 -0.20
N PRO A 13 -6.49 11.99 0.01
CA PRO A 13 -7.00 12.20 1.36
C PRO A 13 -6.85 10.97 2.26
N HIS A 14 -7.01 9.77 1.71
CA HIS A 14 -6.81 8.52 2.45
C HIS A 14 -5.33 8.31 2.76
N ALA A 15 -4.46 8.54 1.78
CA ALA A 15 -3.02 8.46 1.94
C ALA A 15 -2.52 9.42 3.01
N LYS A 16 -3.06 10.63 3.07
CA LYS A 16 -2.69 11.64 4.07
C LYS A 16 -2.98 11.17 5.49
N LYS A 17 -4.07 10.45 5.72
CA LYS A 17 -4.38 9.90 7.05
C LYS A 17 -3.31 8.92 7.51
N ILE A 18 -2.72 8.17 6.59
CA ILE A 18 -1.63 7.24 6.89
C ILE A 18 -0.33 8.02 7.16
N THR A 19 0.03 8.95 6.28
CA THR A 19 1.29 9.68 6.40
C THR A 19 1.32 10.59 7.61
N ASP A 20 0.20 11.21 7.98
CA ASP A 20 0.12 12.02 9.21
C ASP A 20 0.44 11.17 10.46
N LYS A 21 -0.04 9.93 10.50
CA LYS A 21 0.28 8.99 11.59
C LYS A 21 1.72 8.52 11.55
N LEU A 22 2.27 8.27 10.37
CA LEU A 22 3.68 7.93 10.23
C LEU A 22 4.57 9.07 10.75
N ASP A 23 4.20 10.32 10.47
CA ASP A 23 4.89 11.49 11.00
C ASP A 23 4.86 11.54 12.54
N GLU A 24 3.69 11.25 13.15
CA GLU A 24 3.57 11.17 14.61
C GLU A 24 4.51 10.11 15.21
N TYR A 25 4.75 9.03 14.48
CA TYR A 25 5.63 7.94 14.91
C TYR A 25 7.09 8.14 14.51
N ASN A 26 7.44 9.27 13.90
CA ASN A 26 8.78 9.58 13.39
C ASN A 26 9.28 8.55 12.38
N ILE A 27 8.38 8.05 11.54
CA ILE A 27 8.71 7.09 10.48
C ILE A 27 8.82 7.84 9.15
N THR A 28 9.99 7.75 8.52
CA THR A 28 10.23 8.36 7.21
C THR A 28 9.42 7.65 6.13
N TRP A 29 8.84 8.41 5.20
CA TRP A 29 8.04 7.86 4.12
C TRP A 29 8.26 8.60 2.81
N GLU A 30 7.98 7.92 1.71
CA GLU A 30 7.87 8.51 0.38
C GLU A 30 6.53 8.10 -0.23
N GLN A 31 5.96 8.94 -1.08
CA GLN A 31 4.68 8.71 -1.71
C GLN A 31 4.78 8.83 -3.22
N HIS A 32 4.18 7.89 -3.92
CA HIS A 32 4.14 7.85 -5.38
C HIS A 32 2.71 7.60 -5.84
N ALA A 33 2.29 8.27 -6.92
CA ALA A 33 1.04 8.00 -7.60
C ALA A 33 1.35 7.19 -8.85
N ALA A 34 0.92 5.92 -8.88
CA ALA A 34 1.14 5.05 -10.02
C ALA A 34 0.07 3.97 -10.08
N SER A 35 -0.61 3.85 -11.21
CA SER A 35 -1.64 2.84 -11.43
C SER A 35 -1.02 1.56 -11.99
N ALA A 36 -1.32 0.41 -11.36
CA ALA A 36 -0.89 -0.88 -11.88
C ALA A 36 -1.54 -1.20 -13.23
N HIS A 37 -2.77 -0.74 -13.46
CA HIS A 37 -3.46 -0.94 -14.74
C HIS A 37 -2.93 -0.04 -15.85
N LYS A 38 -2.70 1.24 -15.53
CA LYS A 38 -2.38 2.26 -16.52
C LYS A 38 -0.89 2.53 -16.66
N GLN A 39 -0.13 2.32 -15.60
CA GLN A 39 1.29 2.66 -15.52
C GLN A 39 2.11 1.53 -14.90
N PRO A 40 2.02 0.29 -15.42
CA PRO A 40 2.71 -0.84 -14.78
C PRO A 40 4.23 -0.67 -14.77
N LEU A 41 4.81 -0.06 -15.80
CA LEU A 41 6.25 0.17 -15.86
C LEU A 41 6.73 1.16 -14.81
N LYS A 42 5.91 2.17 -14.48
CA LYS A 42 6.23 3.12 -13.41
C LYS A 42 6.26 2.43 -12.05
N VAL A 43 5.32 1.54 -11.79
CA VAL A 43 5.30 0.76 -10.55
C VAL A 43 6.54 -0.13 -10.48
N LEU A 44 6.88 -0.85 -11.56
CA LEU A 44 8.10 -1.67 -11.60
C LEU A 44 9.36 -0.85 -11.37
N GLU A 45 9.44 0.35 -11.93
CA GLU A 45 10.58 1.25 -11.74
C GLU A 45 10.75 1.63 -10.26
N ILE A 46 9.65 1.95 -9.57
CA ILE A 46 9.68 2.26 -8.13
C ILE A 46 10.25 1.07 -7.35
N LEU A 47 9.76 -0.14 -7.64
CA LEU A 47 10.22 -1.35 -6.95
C LEU A 47 11.68 -1.65 -7.24
N GLU A 48 12.09 -1.52 -8.49
CA GLU A 48 13.46 -1.79 -8.92
C GLU A 48 14.46 -0.82 -8.28
N ASN A 49 14.10 0.46 -8.18
CA ASN A 49 14.94 1.49 -7.56
C ASN A 49 15.17 1.25 -6.06
N ASN A 50 14.31 0.45 -5.42
CA ASN A 50 14.35 0.21 -3.98
C ASN A 50 14.76 -1.21 -3.59
N LYS A 51 15.02 -2.09 -4.56
CA LYS A 51 15.25 -3.53 -4.28
C LYS A 51 16.46 -3.82 -3.38
N ASN A 52 17.45 -2.93 -3.37
CA ASN A 52 18.67 -3.08 -2.57
C ASN A 52 18.62 -2.31 -1.25
N ASN A 53 17.54 -1.61 -0.97
CA ASN A 53 17.35 -0.94 0.32
C ASN A 53 16.98 -1.96 1.39
N ASN A 54 17.20 -1.57 2.65
CA ASN A 54 16.78 -2.35 3.80
C ASN A 54 15.60 -1.66 4.48
N ASP A 55 14.81 -2.45 5.22
CA ASP A 55 13.75 -1.92 6.08
C ASP A 55 12.69 -1.10 5.34
N ILE A 56 12.19 -1.66 4.24
CA ILE A 56 11.09 -1.08 3.48
C ILE A 56 9.79 -1.84 3.77
N ILE A 57 8.70 -1.09 3.89
CA ILE A 57 7.35 -1.62 3.78
C ILE A 57 6.63 -0.83 2.71
N TYR A 58 6.01 -1.52 1.77
CA TYR A 58 5.14 -0.91 0.78
C TYR A 58 3.72 -0.84 1.31
N ILE A 59 3.14 0.35 1.28
CA ILE A 59 1.72 0.55 1.55
C ILE A 59 1.06 0.87 0.22
N THR A 60 0.09 0.06 -0.17
CA THR A 60 -0.64 0.25 -1.42
C THR A 60 -2.06 0.73 -1.14
N ILE A 61 -2.49 1.72 -1.91
CA ILE A 61 -3.80 2.34 -1.76
C ILE A 61 -4.54 2.24 -3.08
N ALA A 62 -5.41 1.26 -3.19
CA ALA A 62 -6.26 1.04 -4.36
C ALA A 62 -7.53 0.32 -3.91
N GLY A 63 -8.70 0.89 -4.22
CA GLY A 63 -9.97 0.38 -3.74
C GLY A 63 -10.61 -0.65 -4.66
N ARG A 64 -10.92 -0.25 -5.89
CA ARG A 64 -11.64 -1.09 -6.85
C ARG A 64 -10.66 -1.84 -7.75
N SER A 65 -11.01 -3.10 -8.06
CA SER A 65 -10.16 -3.93 -8.95
C SER A 65 -8.68 -3.77 -8.60
N ASN A 66 -8.36 -3.98 -7.33
CA ASN A 66 -7.04 -3.69 -6.79
C ASN A 66 -5.97 -4.62 -7.39
N ALA A 67 -5.38 -4.20 -8.49
CA ALA A 67 -4.24 -4.88 -9.08
C ALA A 67 -2.92 -4.42 -8.45
N LEU A 68 -2.89 -3.26 -7.80
CA LEU A 68 -1.65 -2.66 -7.29
C LEU A 68 -1.03 -3.49 -6.16
N SER A 69 -1.82 -3.90 -5.18
CA SER A 69 -1.30 -4.64 -4.02
C SER A 69 -0.65 -5.96 -4.43
N GLY A 70 -1.33 -6.74 -5.27
CA GLY A 70 -0.79 -8.01 -5.77
C GLY A 70 0.43 -7.82 -6.66
N PHE A 71 0.41 -6.80 -7.52
CA PHE A 71 1.53 -6.48 -8.39
C PHE A 71 2.79 -6.14 -7.57
N VAL A 72 2.66 -5.31 -6.55
CA VAL A 72 3.77 -4.95 -5.66
C VAL A 72 4.25 -6.18 -4.89
N ALA A 73 3.33 -6.94 -4.30
CA ALA A 73 3.68 -8.12 -3.50
C ALA A 73 4.37 -9.20 -4.33
N ALA A 74 3.98 -9.36 -5.59
CA ALA A 74 4.58 -10.35 -6.50
C ALA A 74 5.97 -9.93 -7.00
N ASN A 75 6.27 -8.65 -7.03
CA ASN A 75 7.50 -8.10 -7.61
C ASN A 75 8.44 -7.47 -6.60
N SER A 76 8.23 -7.71 -5.31
CA SER A 76 9.09 -7.21 -4.24
C SER A 76 9.27 -8.28 -3.17
N GLN A 77 10.41 -8.24 -2.48
CA GLN A 77 10.69 -9.10 -1.32
C GLN A 77 10.31 -8.43 0.01
N PHE A 78 9.89 -7.18 -0.04
CA PHE A 78 9.51 -6.44 1.17
C PHE A 78 8.04 -6.67 1.51
N PRO A 79 7.65 -6.51 2.78
CA PRO A 79 6.24 -6.60 3.16
C PRO A 79 5.38 -5.60 2.40
N THR A 80 4.20 -6.04 1.97
CA THR A 80 3.21 -5.20 1.30
C THR A 80 1.93 -5.17 2.13
N ILE A 81 1.49 -3.97 2.49
CA ILE A 81 0.23 -3.74 3.20
C ILE A 81 -0.73 -3.02 2.27
N GLY A 82 -1.84 -3.67 1.94
CA GLY A 82 -2.95 -3.03 1.25
C GLY A 82 -3.82 -2.29 2.25
N CYS A 83 -4.02 -1.00 2.04
CA CYS A 83 -4.90 -0.17 2.84
C CYS A 83 -5.90 0.54 1.91
N PRO A 84 -6.88 -0.20 1.38
CA PRO A 84 -7.77 0.33 0.34
C PRO A 84 -8.73 1.37 0.91
N PRO A 85 -9.04 2.45 0.14
CA PRO A 85 -10.04 3.41 0.52
C PRO A 85 -11.42 2.94 0.07
N PHE A 86 -12.43 3.11 0.93
CA PHE A 86 -13.82 2.82 0.58
C PHE A 86 -14.69 4.00 0.99
N SER A 87 -15.71 4.31 0.18
CA SER A 87 -16.62 5.42 0.46
C SER A 87 -17.57 5.12 1.62
N ASP A 88 -18.01 3.87 1.73
CA ASP A 88 -18.90 3.38 2.79
C ASP A 88 -18.78 1.85 2.93
N LYS A 89 -19.58 1.27 3.83
CA LYS A 89 -19.56 -0.18 4.07
C LYS A 89 -20.03 -0.98 2.88
N ALA A 90 -21.00 -0.49 2.11
CA ALA A 90 -21.49 -1.18 0.92
C ALA A 90 -20.40 -1.23 -0.15
N ASP A 91 -19.70 -0.12 -0.37
CA ASP A 91 -18.55 -0.06 -1.27
C ASP A 91 -17.46 -1.04 -0.84
N MET A 92 -17.16 -1.08 0.46
CA MET A 92 -16.20 -2.03 1.01
C MET A 92 -16.59 -3.48 0.75
N LEU A 93 -17.83 -3.87 1.05
CA LEU A 93 -18.30 -5.25 0.88
C LEU A 93 -18.22 -5.72 -0.56
N VAL A 94 -18.44 -4.82 -1.52
CA VAL A 94 -18.36 -5.15 -2.94
C VAL A 94 -16.92 -5.22 -3.43
N ASN A 95 -16.07 -4.30 -3.01
CA ASN A 95 -14.74 -4.11 -3.60
C ASN A 95 -13.57 -4.70 -2.81
N ILE A 96 -13.77 -5.14 -1.56
CA ILE A 96 -12.69 -5.71 -0.73
C ILE A 96 -12.09 -6.98 -1.33
N HIS A 97 -12.87 -7.73 -2.10
CA HIS A 97 -12.45 -9.03 -2.62
C HIS A 97 -11.22 -8.93 -3.53
N SER A 98 -11.07 -7.86 -4.28
CA SER A 98 -9.89 -7.66 -5.13
C SER A 98 -8.60 -7.49 -4.33
N THR A 99 -8.70 -7.05 -3.09
CA THR A 99 -7.56 -6.94 -2.18
C THR A 99 -7.29 -8.27 -1.46
N LEU A 100 -8.34 -9.03 -1.12
CA LEU A 100 -8.21 -10.26 -0.34
C LEU A 100 -7.83 -11.49 -1.18
N GLN A 101 -8.21 -11.51 -2.44
CA GLN A 101 -7.99 -12.67 -3.32
C GLN A 101 -6.66 -12.55 -4.04
N MET A 102 -5.63 -13.14 -3.45
CA MET A 102 -4.28 -13.14 -4.00
C MET A 102 -3.84 -14.55 -4.41
N PRO A 103 -3.08 -14.68 -5.50
CA PRO A 103 -2.51 -15.98 -5.88
C PRO A 103 -1.46 -16.43 -4.87
N SER A 104 -1.10 -17.71 -4.94
CA SER A 104 -0.02 -18.27 -4.11
C SER A 104 1.28 -17.47 -4.28
N SER A 105 2.05 -17.38 -3.21
CA SER A 105 3.33 -16.67 -3.18
C SER A 105 3.22 -15.17 -3.44
N THR A 106 2.04 -14.59 -3.18
CA THR A 106 1.77 -13.17 -3.33
C THR A 106 1.16 -12.64 -2.03
N PRO A 107 1.97 -12.46 -0.97
CA PRO A 107 1.44 -12.09 0.34
C PRO A 107 1.11 -10.59 0.41
N VAL A 108 -0.16 -10.28 0.62
CA VAL A 108 -0.64 -8.93 0.89
C VAL A 108 -1.30 -8.93 2.26
N LEU A 109 -0.77 -8.12 3.16
CA LEU A 109 -1.41 -7.85 4.44
C LEU A 109 -2.47 -6.78 4.21
N THR A 110 -3.68 -6.99 4.71
CA THR A 110 -4.78 -6.04 4.50
C THR A 110 -5.15 -5.36 5.81
N VAL A 111 -5.08 -4.03 5.82
CA VAL A 111 -5.48 -3.20 6.96
C VAL A 111 -6.40 -2.10 6.43
N ILE A 112 -7.63 -2.05 6.89
CA ILE A 112 -8.64 -1.13 6.37
C ILE A 112 -8.48 0.27 6.96
N ASP A 113 -8.29 0.37 8.27
CA ASP A 113 -8.19 1.66 8.94
C ASP A 113 -6.81 2.29 8.71
N PRO A 114 -6.75 3.55 8.21
CA PRO A 114 -5.46 4.21 7.94
C PRO A 114 -4.55 4.34 9.17
N GLY A 115 -5.11 4.67 10.31
CA GLY A 115 -4.35 4.77 11.57
C GLY A 115 -3.77 3.42 11.98
N ASN A 116 -4.56 2.36 11.84
CA ASN A 116 -4.10 0.99 12.11
C ASN A 116 -3.03 0.55 11.11
N CYS A 117 -3.11 0.99 9.87
CA CYS A 117 -2.07 0.71 8.88
C CYS A 117 -0.72 1.30 9.32
N ALA A 118 -0.70 2.56 9.72
CA ALA A 118 0.52 3.20 10.22
C ALA A 118 1.03 2.54 11.49
N LEU A 119 0.14 2.16 12.41
CA LEU A 119 0.52 1.46 13.64
C LEU A 119 1.10 0.08 13.35
N ALA A 120 0.55 -0.63 12.36
CA ALA A 120 1.09 -1.92 11.93
C ALA A 120 2.52 -1.77 11.43
N VAL A 121 2.80 -0.74 10.62
CA VAL A 121 4.15 -0.42 10.16
C VAL A 121 5.08 -0.20 11.34
N LYS A 122 4.66 0.62 12.30
CA LYS A 122 5.43 0.89 13.52
C LYS A 122 5.79 -0.40 14.26
N ARG A 123 4.83 -1.30 14.42
CA ARG A 123 5.03 -2.57 15.14
C ARG A 123 5.90 -3.55 14.38
N ILE A 124 5.78 -3.61 13.06
CA ILE A 124 6.63 -4.47 12.23
C ILE A 124 8.09 -4.05 12.35
N PHE A 125 8.37 -2.76 12.37
CA PHE A 125 9.74 -2.25 12.52
C PHE A 125 10.24 -2.26 13.97
N GLY A 126 9.36 -2.38 14.95
CA GLY A 126 9.75 -2.39 16.35
C GLY A 126 10.26 -1.04 16.86
N VAL A 127 9.71 0.03 16.35
CA VAL A 127 10.13 1.40 16.72
C VAL A 127 9.09 2.15 17.53
#